data_0cd820fff3c5e67cfa278e636d4627ff
#
_entry.id   0cd820fff3c5e67cfa278e636d4627ff
#
_cell.length_a   1.000
_cell.length_b   1.000
_cell.length_c   1.000
_cell.angle_alpha   90.00
_cell.angle_beta   90.00
_cell.angle_gamma   90.00
#
_symmetry.space_group_name_H-M   'P 1'
#
loop_
_entity.id
_entity.type
_entity.pdbx_description
1 polymer ?
#
loop_
_entity_poly.entity_id
_entity_poly.type
_entity_poly.pdbx_seq_one_letter_code
_entity_poly.pdbx_strand_id
1 'polypeptide(L)'
;KVLKEAENCSTDYCFPNKLEDILVLTDAQKQDPDGANAFYYLGNLWYDKLQYDQAISCWETAAEKKPGFAITWRNLSLAYYNKREDPEKAKAALEKAAELAPNDARIFLELDQLYRKLEMPVAERLSRYEKAKEIFMQRDDLMIEYVTLLNLSGHYKEAYDFIMAHRFHPWEGGEGKVTTQYTTSLLELGKAEIAKEHWSEAKEILEKALVYPENLGEGKLEGTKDNHIHYYLGLAKEHLGENDEAKEEYEAASIGTDEPAGMMYYNDQPADMIYYQGLAKEKLGLPVEAKSRYYRLLDYGERHLYDKMRVEYFAVSLPDFMIFDDDLD
;
A
#
# COMPACT_ATOMS: atom_id res chain seq x y z
N LYS A 1 -34.95 -30.14 11.08
CA LYS A 1 -35.20 -29.79 9.67
C LYS A 1 -34.78 -28.34 9.39
N VAL A 2 -35.34 -27.35 10.09
CA VAL A 2 -35.07 -25.93 9.90
C VAL A 2 -33.57 -25.61 10.03
N LEU A 3 -32.85 -26.11 11.05
CA LEU A 3 -31.41 -25.88 11.23
C LEU A 3 -30.59 -26.44 10.06
N LYS A 4 -30.94 -27.62 9.51
CA LYS A 4 -30.29 -28.19 8.33
C LYS A 4 -30.55 -27.37 7.06
N GLU A 5 -31.70 -26.75 6.96
CA GLU A 5 -32.02 -25.81 5.88
C GLU A 5 -31.18 -24.53 6.03
N ALA A 6 -31.07 -23.99 7.24
CA ALA A 6 -30.25 -22.83 7.56
C ALA A 6 -28.75 -23.06 7.31
N GLU A 7 -28.24 -24.28 7.55
CA GLU A 7 -26.85 -24.65 7.28
C GLU A 7 -26.53 -24.63 5.78
N ASN A 8 -27.52 -24.79 4.92
CA ASN A 8 -27.36 -24.73 3.46
C ASN A 8 -27.61 -23.33 2.86
N CYS A 9 -28.00 -22.34 3.67
CA CYS A 9 -28.18 -20.98 3.20
C CYS A 9 -26.82 -20.29 2.99
N SER A 10 -26.77 -19.32 2.04
CA SER A 10 -25.63 -18.43 1.93
C SER A 10 -25.44 -17.65 3.23
N THR A 11 -24.20 -17.50 3.62
CA THR A 11 -23.82 -16.66 4.76
C THR A 11 -23.55 -15.21 4.36
N ASP A 12 -23.66 -14.90 3.07
CA ASP A 12 -23.40 -13.56 2.54
C ASP A 12 -24.40 -12.56 3.11
N TYR A 13 -23.88 -11.39 3.46
CA TYR A 13 -24.68 -10.25 3.99
C TYR A 13 -25.47 -10.57 5.27
N CYS A 14 -25.11 -11.62 6.01
CA CYS A 14 -25.72 -11.97 7.28
C CYS A 14 -24.77 -11.61 8.43
N PHE A 15 -25.12 -10.56 9.19
CA PHE A 15 -24.31 -9.99 10.25
C PHE A 15 -25.10 -9.93 11.56
N PRO A 16 -25.10 -11.00 12.39
CA PRO A 16 -25.70 -10.95 13.72
C PRO A 16 -24.98 -9.91 14.57
N ASN A 17 -25.72 -9.02 15.22
CA ASN A 17 -25.16 -7.89 15.96
C ASN A 17 -25.86 -7.59 17.29
N LYS A 18 -26.98 -8.26 17.57
CA LYS A 18 -27.76 -8.07 18.81
C LYS A 18 -27.28 -9.04 19.88
N LEU A 19 -27.37 -8.65 21.13
CA LEU A 19 -27.01 -9.52 22.25
C LEU A 19 -27.94 -10.76 22.34
N GLU A 20 -29.19 -10.62 21.95
CA GLU A 20 -30.16 -11.73 21.87
C GLU A 20 -29.73 -12.79 20.88
N ASP A 21 -29.00 -12.43 19.82
CA ASP A 21 -28.49 -13.37 18.82
C ASP A 21 -27.51 -14.38 19.45
N ILE A 22 -26.83 -14.01 20.53
CA ILE A 22 -25.94 -14.92 21.29
C ILE A 22 -26.76 -16.13 21.81
N LEU A 23 -27.93 -15.86 22.37
CA LEU A 23 -28.78 -16.93 22.91
C LEU A 23 -29.30 -17.85 21.80
N VAL A 24 -29.73 -17.25 20.70
CA VAL A 24 -30.24 -18.00 19.53
C VAL A 24 -29.16 -18.86 18.89
N LEU A 25 -27.98 -18.28 18.64
CA LEU A 25 -26.87 -19.01 18.03
C LEU A 25 -26.27 -20.06 18.96
N THR A 26 -26.21 -19.81 20.26
CA THR A 26 -25.76 -20.80 21.25
C THR A 26 -26.75 -21.97 21.35
N ASP A 27 -28.07 -21.72 21.26
CA ASP A 27 -29.06 -22.79 21.22
C ASP A 27 -28.97 -23.58 19.90
N ALA A 28 -28.77 -22.90 18.76
CA ALA A 28 -28.56 -23.55 17.48
C ALA A 28 -27.36 -24.51 17.48
N GLN A 29 -26.22 -24.10 18.10
CA GLN A 29 -25.03 -24.96 18.27
C GLN A 29 -25.35 -26.23 19.08
N LYS A 30 -26.18 -26.11 20.13
CA LYS A 30 -26.58 -27.27 20.96
C LYS A 30 -27.50 -28.23 20.20
N GLN A 31 -28.39 -27.70 19.37
CA GLN A 31 -29.39 -28.49 18.63
C GLN A 31 -28.84 -29.07 17.33
N ASP A 32 -27.84 -28.44 16.73
CA ASP A 32 -27.13 -28.94 15.54
C ASP A 32 -25.62 -28.83 15.77
N PRO A 33 -25.06 -29.71 16.60
CA PRO A 33 -23.62 -29.63 16.94
C PRO A 33 -22.67 -29.94 15.75
N ASP A 34 -23.19 -30.49 14.66
CA ASP A 34 -22.45 -30.79 13.45
C ASP A 34 -22.48 -29.62 12.44
N GLY A 35 -23.40 -28.67 12.60
CA GLY A 35 -23.50 -27.48 11.75
C GLY A 35 -22.33 -26.51 11.98
N ALA A 36 -21.86 -25.84 10.93
CA ALA A 36 -20.76 -24.88 10.99
C ALA A 36 -21.26 -23.43 11.07
N ASN A 37 -22.39 -23.11 10.43
CA ASN A 37 -22.82 -21.72 10.26
C ASN A 37 -23.13 -21.02 11.59
N ALA A 38 -23.72 -21.74 12.58
CA ALA A 38 -24.00 -21.15 13.88
C ALA A 38 -22.69 -20.78 14.64
N PHE A 39 -21.64 -21.59 14.52
CA PHE A 39 -20.32 -21.25 15.06
C PHE A 39 -19.68 -20.07 14.31
N TYR A 40 -19.76 -20.04 13.00
CA TYR A 40 -19.26 -18.92 12.20
C TYR A 40 -19.92 -17.59 12.59
N TYR A 41 -21.25 -17.56 12.67
CA TYR A 41 -21.99 -16.35 13.04
C TYR A 41 -21.73 -15.91 14.48
N LEU A 42 -21.65 -16.86 15.41
CA LEU A 42 -21.34 -16.53 16.80
C LEU A 42 -19.89 -16.01 16.94
N GLY A 43 -18.96 -16.55 16.15
CA GLY A 43 -17.60 -16.03 16.06
C GLY A 43 -17.57 -14.57 15.57
N ASN A 44 -18.33 -14.24 14.52
CA ASN A 44 -18.46 -12.87 14.03
C ASN A 44 -19.00 -11.93 15.11
N LEU A 45 -20.04 -12.37 15.82
CA LEU A 45 -20.65 -11.58 16.89
C LEU A 45 -19.71 -11.38 18.08
N TRP A 46 -18.99 -12.42 18.50
CA TRP A 46 -18.01 -12.29 19.57
C TRP A 46 -16.86 -11.36 19.20
N TYR A 47 -16.40 -11.40 17.93
CA TYR A 47 -15.35 -10.50 17.46
C TYR A 47 -15.81 -9.03 17.48
N ASP A 48 -17.05 -8.75 17.03
CA ASP A 48 -17.68 -7.43 17.11
C ASP A 48 -17.79 -6.94 18.57
N LYS A 49 -18.07 -7.85 19.51
CA LYS A 49 -18.16 -7.53 20.95
C LYS A 49 -16.79 -7.57 21.65
N LEU A 50 -15.69 -7.57 20.91
CA LEU A 50 -14.31 -7.58 21.42
C LEU A 50 -13.98 -8.80 22.31
N GLN A 51 -14.75 -9.90 22.16
CA GLN A 51 -14.50 -11.16 22.87
C GLN A 51 -13.70 -12.10 21.95
N TYR A 52 -12.44 -11.75 21.73
CA TYR A 52 -11.59 -12.35 20.68
C TYR A 52 -11.34 -13.84 20.89
N ASP A 53 -11.13 -14.29 22.13
CA ASP A 53 -10.90 -15.69 22.44
C ASP A 53 -12.07 -16.57 22.09
N GLN A 54 -13.28 -16.12 22.41
CA GLN A 54 -14.52 -16.80 22.05
C GLN A 54 -14.73 -16.79 20.54
N ALA A 55 -14.42 -15.67 19.87
CA ALA A 55 -14.52 -15.57 18.42
C ALA A 55 -13.62 -16.58 17.71
N ILE A 56 -12.34 -16.65 18.11
CA ILE A 56 -11.35 -17.58 17.54
C ILE A 56 -11.80 -19.02 17.75
N SER A 57 -12.20 -19.39 18.98
CA SER A 57 -12.66 -20.74 19.28
C SER A 57 -13.90 -21.14 18.45
N CYS A 58 -14.83 -20.22 18.25
CA CYS A 58 -15.99 -20.44 17.40
C CYS A 58 -15.59 -20.64 15.93
N TRP A 59 -14.69 -19.81 15.40
CA TRP A 59 -14.24 -19.95 14.02
C TRP A 59 -13.36 -21.19 13.79
N GLU A 60 -12.52 -21.57 14.75
CA GLU A 60 -11.76 -22.83 14.71
C GLU A 60 -12.74 -24.02 14.59
N THR A 61 -13.76 -24.04 15.44
CA THR A 61 -14.81 -25.08 15.39
C THR A 61 -15.57 -25.06 14.04
N ALA A 62 -15.91 -23.88 13.53
CA ALA A 62 -16.56 -23.75 12.22
C ALA A 62 -15.66 -24.27 11.08
N ALA A 63 -14.37 -23.98 11.13
CA ALA A 63 -13.38 -24.44 10.14
C ALA A 63 -13.19 -25.97 10.19
N GLU A 64 -13.20 -26.57 11.37
CA GLU A 64 -13.14 -28.02 11.52
C GLU A 64 -14.39 -28.70 10.92
N LYS A 65 -15.57 -28.14 11.16
CA LYS A 65 -16.85 -28.71 10.66
C LYS A 65 -17.05 -28.48 9.16
N LYS A 66 -16.57 -27.37 8.63
CA LYS A 66 -16.70 -26.99 7.21
C LYS A 66 -15.34 -26.50 6.67
N PRO A 67 -14.38 -27.41 6.45
CA PRO A 67 -13.01 -27.03 6.05
C PRO A 67 -12.94 -26.28 4.71
N GLY A 68 -13.95 -26.39 3.85
CA GLY A 68 -14.07 -25.67 2.58
C GLY A 68 -14.62 -24.26 2.68
N PHE A 69 -14.83 -23.72 3.89
CA PHE A 69 -15.45 -22.42 4.09
C PHE A 69 -14.38 -21.30 4.16
N ALA A 70 -13.99 -20.77 3.02
CA ALA A 70 -12.89 -19.83 2.86
C ALA A 70 -12.93 -18.62 3.81
N ILE A 71 -14.11 -18.01 3.99
CA ILE A 71 -14.27 -16.81 4.81
C ILE A 71 -13.96 -17.06 6.29
N THR A 72 -14.17 -18.27 6.80
CA THR A 72 -13.82 -18.62 8.17
C THR A 72 -12.30 -18.63 8.34
N TRP A 73 -11.57 -19.20 7.40
CA TRP A 73 -10.13 -19.19 7.39
C TRP A 73 -9.54 -17.78 7.26
N ARG A 74 -10.16 -16.94 6.42
CA ARG A 74 -9.82 -15.52 6.32
C ARG A 74 -10.01 -14.79 7.65
N ASN A 75 -11.12 -15.00 8.35
CA ASN A 75 -11.38 -14.38 9.66
C ASN A 75 -10.42 -14.88 10.73
N LEU A 76 -10.08 -16.17 10.73
CA LEU A 76 -9.07 -16.73 11.62
C LEU A 76 -7.70 -16.09 11.39
N SER A 77 -7.30 -15.86 10.14
CA SER A 77 -6.04 -15.18 9.82
C SER A 77 -5.95 -13.81 10.50
N LEU A 78 -6.99 -12.98 10.34
CA LEU A 78 -7.05 -11.67 10.98
C LEU A 78 -6.92 -11.75 12.50
N ALA A 79 -7.66 -12.67 13.11
CA ALA A 79 -7.65 -12.80 14.56
C ALA A 79 -6.32 -13.36 15.09
N TYR A 80 -5.71 -14.29 14.40
CA TYR A 80 -4.39 -14.79 14.77
C TYR A 80 -3.32 -13.71 14.68
N TYR A 81 -3.32 -12.89 13.63
CA TYR A 81 -2.37 -11.80 13.50
C TYR A 81 -2.63 -10.71 14.54
N ASN A 82 -3.84 -10.13 14.52
CA ASN A 82 -4.14 -8.90 15.26
C ASN A 82 -4.37 -9.12 16.77
N LYS A 83 -4.74 -10.35 17.20
CA LYS A 83 -5.19 -10.59 18.58
C LYS A 83 -4.42 -11.73 19.28
N ARG A 84 -3.68 -12.52 18.54
CA ARG A 84 -2.83 -13.60 19.08
C ARG A 84 -1.36 -13.40 18.82
N GLU A 85 -1.01 -12.39 18.00
CA GLU A 85 0.38 -12.13 17.59
C GLU A 85 1.07 -13.39 17.03
N ASP A 86 0.31 -14.22 16.31
CA ASP A 86 0.76 -15.49 15.72
C ASP A 86 0.77 -15.36 14.17
N PRO A 87 1.84 -14.75 13.60
CA PRO A 87 1.93 -14.50 12.17
C PRO A 87 1.99 -15.78 11.33
N GLU A 88 2.53 -16.85 11.87
CA GLU A 88 2.62 -18.12 11.16
C GLU A 88 1.24 -18.79 11.00
N LYS A 89 0.43 -18.82 12.06
CA LYS A 89 -0.94 -19.28 11.94
C LYS A 89 -1.81 -18.36 11.07
N ALA A 90 -1.59 -17.05 11.17
CA ALA A 90 -2.28 -16.08 10.33
C ALA A 90 -2.00 -16.35 8.84
N LYS A 91 -0.72 -16.53 8.48
CA LYS A 91 -0.30 -16.88 7.13
C LYS A 91 -0.92 -18.18 6.65
N ALA A 92 -0.79 -19.26 7.42
CA ALA A 92 -1.33 -20.56 7.05
C ALA A 92 -2.85 -20.52 6.83
N ALA A 93 -3.58 -19.80 7.68
CA ALA A 93 -5.03 -19.64 7.57
C ALA A 93 -5.42 -18.85 6.31
N LEU A 94 -4.70 -17.76 5.99
CA LEU A 94 -5.03 -16.95 4.80
C LEU A 94 -4.62 -17.63 3.49
N GLU A 95 -3.51 -18.35 3.49
CA GLU A 95 -3.13 -19.23 2.37
C GLU A 95 -4.22 -20.29 2.12
N LYS A 96 -4.75 -20.87 3.19
CA LYS A 96 -5.88 -21.82 3.09
C LYS A 96 -7.14 -21.15 2.52
N ALA A 97 -7.46 -19.94 2.94
CA ALA A 97 -8.58 -19.18 2.37
C ALA A 97 -8.38 -18.92 0.87
N ALA A 98 -7.17 -18.54 0.46
CA ALA A 98 -6.84 -18.30 -0.94
C ALA A 98 -6.89 -19.58 -1.80
N GLU A 99 -6.48 -20.73 -1.27
CA GLU A 99 -6.64 -22.03 -1.95
C GLU A 99 -8.12 -22.37 -2.18
N LEU A 100 -8.98 -22.06 -1.21
CA LEU A 100 -10.42 -22.37 -1.28
C LEU A 100 -11.20 -21.39 -2.16
N ALA A 101 -10.72 -20.17 -2.28
CA ALA A 101 -11.33 -19.11 -3.08
C ALA A 101 -10.28 -18.44 -4.02
N PRO A 102 -9.71 -19.18 -4.99
CA PRO A 102 -8.58 -18.72 -5.78
C PRO A 102 -8.89 -17.52 -6.68
N ASN A 103 -10.17 -17.22 -6.94
CA ASN A 103 -10.60 -16.09 -7.76
C ASN A 103 -11.10 -14.89 -6.93
N ASP A 104 -10.97 -14.94 -5.61
CA ASP A 104 -11.37 -13.83 -4.73
C ASP A 104 -10.24 -12.78 -4.68
N ALA A 105 -10.46 -11.66 -5.37
CA ALA A 105 -9.51 -10.56 -5.44
C ALA A 105 -9.26 -9.91 -4.08
N ARG A 106 -10.24 -9.93 -3.15
CA ARG A 106 -10.06 -9.40 -1.81
C ARG A 106 -9.13 -10.29 -0.98
N ILE A 107 -9.34 -11.61 -0.99
CA ILE A 107 -8.46 -12.56 -0.29
C ILE A 107 -7.05 -12.49 -0.88
N PHE A 108 -6.93 -12.32 -2.20
CA PHE A 108 -5.64 -12.15 -2.86
C PHE A 108 -4.90 -10.89 -2.35
N LEU A 109 -5.59 -9.75 -2.26
CA LEU A 109 -5.05 -8.50 -1.73
C LEU A 109 -4.61 -8.64 -0.27
N GLU A 110 -5.50 -9.17 0.57
CA GLU A 110 -5.24 -9.35 2.00
C GLU A 110 -4.03 -10.28 2.24
N LEU A 111 -3.91 -11.35 1.45
CA LEU A 111 -2.75 -12.23 1.52
C LEU A 111 -1.45 -11.54 1.08
N ASP A 112 -1.51 -10.69 0.08
CA ASP A 112 -0.34 -9.92 -0.34
C ASP A 112 0.06 -8.87 0.71
N GLN A 113 -0.89 -8.22 1.34
CA GLN A 113 -0.65 -7.31 2.48
C GLN A 113 0.03 -8.06 3.64
N LEU A 114 -0.43 -9.27 3.97
CA LEU A 114 0.19 -10.09 5.00
C LEU A 114 1.63 -10.51 4.60
N TYR A 115 1.84 -10.91 3.37
CA TYR A 115 3.18 -11.24 2.87
C TYR A 115 4.13 -10.05 2.92
N ARG A 116 3.65 -8.84 2.63
CA ARG A 116 4.44 -7.61 2.78
C ARG A 116 4.85 -7.38 4.24
N LYS A 117 3.91 -7.54 5.18
CA LYS A 117 4.18 -7.41 6.62
C LYS A 117 5.15 -8.49 7.14
N LEU A 118 5.13 -9.68 6.55
CA LEU A 118 6.05 -10.78 6.85
C LEU A 118 7.35 -10.71 6.04
N GLU A 119 7.63 -9.57 5.40
CA GLU A 119 8.85 -9.29 4.64
C GLU A 119 9.14 -10.33 3.53
N MET A 120 8.08 -10.90 2.92
CA MET A 120 8.27 -11.80 1.77
C MET A 120 9.02 -11.05 0.65
N PRO A 121 10.05 -11.68 0.04
CA PRO A 121 10.83 -11.06 -1.03
C PRO A 121 9.96 -10.51 -2.17
N VAL A 122 10.29 -9.30 -2.64
CA VAL A 122 9.55 -8.61 -3.72
C VAL A 122 9.40 -9.51 -4.95
N ALA A 123 10.45 -10.25 -5.32
CA ALA A 123 10.43 -11.15 -6.48
C ALA A 123 9.40 -12.29 -6.33
N GLU A 124 9.22 -12.81 -5.13
CA GLU A 124 8.22 -13.86 -4.85
C GLU A 124 6.81 -13.29 -4.94
N ARG A 125 6.58 -12.11 -4.37
CA ARG A 125 5.29 -11.40 -4.46
C ARG A 125 4.98 -11.07 -5.92
N LEU A 126 5.92 -10.52 -6.69
CA LEU A 126 5.75 -10.21 -8.10
C LEU A 126 5.38 -11.46 -8.91
N SER A 127 6.07 -12.58 -8.69
CA SER A 127 5.76 -13.86 -9.37
C SER A 127 4.35 -14.37 -9.10
N ARG A 128 3.75 -14.05 -7.95
CA ARG A 128 2.35 -14.38 -7.66
C ARG A 128 1.39 -13.54 -8.51
N TYR A 129 1.65 -12.24 -8.65
CA TYR A 129 0.86 -11.35 -9.52
C TYR A 129 0.93 -11.79 -10.98
N GLU A 130 2.11 -12.11 -11.50
CA GLU A 130 2.28 -12.58 -12.88
C GLU A 130 1.42 -13.82 -13.21
N LYS A 131 1.20 -14.70 -12.23
CA LYS A 131 0.36 -15.91 -12.34
C LYS A 131 -1.14 -15.63 -12.13
N ALA A 132 -1.50 -14.49 -11.64
CA ALA A 132 -2.87 -14.15 -11.18
C ALA A 132 -3.45 -12.94 -11.92
N LYS A 133 -3.11 -12.73 -13.19
CA LYS A 133 -3.49 -11.53 -13.94
C LYS A 133 -5.00 -11.28 -13.94
N GLU A 134 -5.82 -12.31 -14.13
CA GLU A 134 -7.28 -12.20 -14.16
C GLU A 134 -7.86 -11.76 -12.79
N ILE A 135 -7.10 -11.94 -11.71
CA ILE A 135 -7.52 -11.59 -10.36
C ILE A 135 -7.14 -10.15 -10.05
N PHE A 136 -5.88 -9.78 -10.20
CA PHE A 136 -5.43 -8.44 -9.82
C PHE A 136 -5.98 -7.35 -10.73
N MET A 137 -6.33 -7.67 -11.97
CA MET A 137 -7.00 -6.76 -12.90
C MET A 137 -8.44 -6.39 -12.50
N GLN A 138 -9.01 -7.00 -11.46
CA GLN A 138 -10.36 -6.70 -11.01
C GLN A 138 -10.44 -5.48 -10.09
N ARG A 139 -9.29 -4.98 -9.58
CA ARG A 139 -9.26 -3.93 -8.55
C ARG A 139 -8.08 -2.99 -8.78
N ASP A 140 -8.34 -1.70 -8.66
CA ASP A 140 -7.31 -0.66 -8.85
C ASP A 140 -6.20 -0.73 -7.79
N ASP A 141 -6.54 -1.07 -6.55
CA ASP A 141 -5.56 -1.26 -5.46
C ASP A 141 -4.60 -2.43 -5.71
N LEU A 142 -5.08 -3.52 -6.31
CA LEU A 142 -4.23 -4.63 -6.74
C LEU A 142 -3.38 -4.28 -7.96
N MET A 143 -3.95 -3.55 -8.92
CA MET A 143 -3.20 -3.11 -10.10
C MET A 143 -2.04 -2.21 -9.71
N ILE A 144 -2.26 -1.28 -8.77
CA ILE A 144 -1.18 -0.39 -8.33
C ILE A 144 -0.14 -1.10 -7.46
N GLU A 145 -0.53 -2.11 -6.69
CA GLU A 145 0.43 -2.94 -5.95
C GLU A 145 1.33 -3.75 -6.92
N TYR A 146 0.77 -4.27 -8.02
CA TYR A 146 1.56 -4.89 -9.09
C TYR A 146 2.58 -3.91 -9.69
N VAL A 147 2.16 -2.70 -9.99
CA VAL A 147 3.06 -1.62 -10.48
C VAL A 147 4.14 -1.29 -9.45
N THR A 148 3.78 -1.24 -8.17
CA THR A 148 4.74 -1.01 -7.09
C THR A 148 5.81 -2.10 -7.07
N LEU A 149 5.41 -3.37 -7.22
CA LEU A 149 6.35 -4.50 -7.27
C LEU A 149 7.25 -4.45 -8.52
N LEU A 150 6.72 -4.02 -9.68
CA LEU A 150 7.51 -3.78 -10.88
C LEU A 150 8.59 -2.70 -10.64
N ASN A 151 8.20 -1.55 -10.08
CA ASN A 151 9.12 -0.47 -9.77
C ASN A 151 10.21 -0.90 -8.75
N LEU A 152 9.83 -1.59 -7.70
CA LEU A 152 10.76 -2.14 -6.70
C LEU A 152 11.72 -3.18 -7.30
N SER A 153 11.32 -3.83 -8.39
CA SER A 153 12.14 -4.80 -9.12
C SER A 153 12.95 -4.18 -10.26
N GLY A 154 12.89 -2.85 -10.46
CA GLY A 154 13.60 -2.15 -11.51
C GLY A 154 12.96 -2.27 -12.91
N HIS A 155 11.75 -2.77 -13.01
CA HIS A 155 11.00 -2.93 -14.26
C HIS A 155 10.20 -1.65 -14.62
N TYR A 156 10.88 -0.50 -14.57
CA TYR A 156 10.27 0.82 -14.67
C TYR A 156 9.50 1.07 -15.96
N LYS A 157 9.99 0.55 -17.10
CA LYS A 157 9.30 0.69 -18.38
C LYS A 157 7.99 -0.08 -18.42
N GLU A 158 7.99 -1.29 -17.88
CA GLU A 158 6.79 -2.12 -17.79
C GLU A 158 5.77 -1.51 -16.84
N ALA A 159 6.23 -0.98 -15.69
CA ALA A 159 5.40 -0.25 -14.74
C ALA A 159 4.73 0.96 -15.39
N TYR A 160 5.49 1.80 -16.10
CA TYR A 160 4.97 2.95 -16.83
C TYR A 160 3.95 2.54 -17.91
N ASP A 161 4.28 1.54 -18.74
CA ASP A 161 3.41 1.08 -19.81
C ASP A 161 2.10 0.52 -19.26
N PHE A 162 2.17 -0.20 -18.13
CA PHE A 162 0.98 -0.70 -17.45
C PHE A 162 0.09 0.43 -16.98
N ILE A 163 0.64 1.44 -16.29
CA ILE A 163 -0.13 2.60 -15.83
C ILE A 163 -0.81 3.29 -17.01
N MET A 164 -0.08 3.55 -18.10
CA MET A 164 -0.60 4.28 -19.25
C MET A 164 -1.65 3.50 -20.05
N ALA A 165 -1.66 2.18 -19.93
CA ALA A 165 -2.65 1.31 -20.57
C ALA A 165 -3.97 1.21 -19.79
N HIS A 166 -4.03 1.71 -18.57
CA HIS A 166 -5.18 1.58 -17.67
C HIS A 166 -5.70 2.94 -17.24
N ARG A 167 -6.99 2.98 -16.86
CA ARG A 167 -7.61 4.11 -16.21
C ARG A 167 -7.90 3.74 -14.76
N PHE A 168 -7.32 4.49 -13.84
CA PHE A 168 -7.52 4.32 -12.42
C PHE A 168 -8.66 5.20 -11.91
N HIS A 169 -9.30 4.77 -10.84
CA HIS A 169 -10.34 5.50 -10.15
C HIS A 169 -9.85 5.84 -8.74
N PRO A 170 -10.12 7.05 -8.23
CA PRO A 170 -9.77 7.40 -6.85
C PRO A 170 -10.48 6.48 -5.85
N TRP A 171 -9.80 6.08 -4.81
CA TRP A 171 -10.41 5.35 -3.68
C TRP A 171 -9.82 5.88 -2.37
N GLU A 172 -10.61 5.80 -1.30
CA GLU A 172 -10.21 6.22 0.03
C GLU A 172 -9.02 5.37 0.54
N GLY A 173 -7.95 6.03 0.99
CA GLY A 173 -6.69 5.39 1.37
C GLY A 173 -5.77 5.04 0.20
N GLY A 174 -6.15 5.40 -1.03
CA GLY A 174 -5.35 5.21 -2.23
C GLY A 174 -4.74 6.49 -2.80
N GLU A 175 -5.01 7.63 -2.14
CA GLU A 175 -4.56 8.94 -2.59
C GLU A 175 -3.05 8.98 -2.78
N GLY A 176 -2.63 9.47 -3.91
CA GLY A 176 -1.22 9.60 -4.28
C GLY A 176 -0.53 8.30 -4.71
N LYS A 177 -1.12 7.13 -4.52
CA LYS A 177 -0.45 5.85 -4.84
C LYS A 177 -0.16 5.71 -6.33
N VAL A 178 -1.15 5.99 -7.17
CA VAL A 178 -0.99 5.88 -8.63
C VAL A 178 0.01 6.91 -9.14
N THR A 179 -0.14 8.16 -8.71
CA THR A 179 0.74 9.26 -9.13
C THR A 179 2.18 9.07 -8.66
N THR A 180 2.39 8.54 -7.45
CA THR A 180 3.72 8.19 -6.94
C THR A 180 4.38 7.12 -7.81
N GLN A 181 3.67 6.05 -8.16
CA GLN A 181 4.25 4.99 -9.00
C GLN A 181 4.52 5.48 -10.43
N TYR A 182 3.66 6.34 -10.98
CA TYR A 182 3.88 6.98 -12.27
C TYR A 182 5.14 7.85 -12.28
N THR A 183 5.29 8.73 -11.31
CA THR A 183 6.47 9.61 -11.21
C THR A 183 7.74 8.82 -10.92
N THR A 184 7.67 7.79 -10.07
CA THR A 184 8.82 6.89 -9.81
C THR A 184 9.28 6.21 -11.09
N SER A 185 8.36 5.64 -11.88
CA SER A 185 8.71 4.98 -13.14
C SER A 185 9.43 5.93 -14.10
N LEU A 186 8.91 7.14 -14.29
CA LEU A 186 9.48 8.12 -15.20
C LEU A 186 10.80 8.70 -14.68
N LEU A 187 10.91 8.96 -13.38
CA LEU A 187 12.15 9.42 -12.77
C LEU A 187 13.28 8.42 -12.99
N GLU A 188 13.04 7.15 -12.70
CA GLU A 188 14.05 6.11 -12.84
C GLU A 188 14.40 5.84 -14.32
N LEU A 189 13.43 5.93 -15.23
CA LEU A 189 13.70 5.90 -16.66
C LEU A 189 14.54 7.10 -17.11
N GLY A 190 14.22 8.30 -16.66
CA GLY A 190 15.01 9.52 -16.96
C GLY A 190 16.46 9.40 -16.43
N LYS A 191 16.63 8.90 -15.21
CA LYS A 191 17.95 8.63 -14.62
C LYS A 191 18.73 7.59 -15.43
N ALA A 192 18.06 6.56 -15.93
CA ALA A 192 18.68 5.54 -16.77
C ALA A 192 19.17 6.11 -18.12
N GLU A 193 18.45 7.06 -18.71
CA GLU A 193 18.89 7.73 -19.93
C GLU A 193 20.04 8.74 -19.66
N ILE A 194 20.01 9.44 -18.53
CA ILE A 194 21.12 10.28 -18.05
C ILE A 194 22.41 9.46 -17.92
N ALA A 195 22.31 8.25 -17.33
CA ALA A 195 23.47 7.37 -17.15
C ALA A 195 24.09 6.89 -18.49
N LYS A 196 23.31 6.94 -19.57
CA LYS A 196 23.77 6.66 -20.95
C LYS A 196 24.18 7.92 -21.72
N GLU A 197 24.11 9.09 -21.10
CA GLU A 197 24.32 10.40 -21.72
C GLU A 197 23.32 10.72 -22.85
N HIS A 198 22.12 10.12 -22.81
CA HIS A 198 21.02 10.39 -23.73
C HIS A 198 20.16 11.55 -23.19
N TRP A 199 20.76 12.76 -23.21
CA TRP A 199 20.21 13.93 -22.54
C TRP A 199 18.85 14.39 -23.07
N SER A 200 18.61 14.27 -24.39
CA SER A 200 17.34 14.65 -25.01
C SER A 200 16.20 13.74 -24.59
N GLU A 201 16.45 12.44 -24.60
CA GLU A 201 15.47 11.43 -24.16
C GLU A 201 15.19 11.55 -22.66
N ALA A 202 16.23 11.79 -21.85
CA ALA A 202 16.08 12.03 -20.43
C ALA A 202 15.18 13.24 -20.15
N LYS A 203 15.42 14.36 -20.86
CA LYS A 203 14.60 15.58 -20.76
C LYS A 203 13.13 15.28 -21.05
N GLU A 204 12.83 14.65 -22.20
CA GLU A 204 11.45 14.31 -22.59
C GLU A 204 10.73 13.43 -21.56
N ILE A 205 11.44 12.47 -20.96
CA ILE A 205 10.88 11.56 -19.95
C ILE A 205 10.60 12.32 -18.65
N LEU A 206 11.53 13.15 -18.20
CA LEU A 206 11.40 13.91 -16.96
C LEU A 206 10.34 15.02 -17.05
N GLU A 207 10.19 15.66 -18.22
CA GLU A 207 9.10 16.60 -18.46
C GLU A 207 7.73 15.95 -18.34
N LYS A 208 7.57 14.68 -18.79
CA LYS A 208 6.33 13.91 -18.59
C LYS A 208 6.02 13.66 -17.13
N ALA A 209 7.04 13.46 -16.29
CA ALA A 209 6.85 13.22 -14.86
C ALA A 209 6.25 14.42 -14.11
N LEU A 210 6.38 15.63 -14.65
CA LEU A 210 5.81 16.84 -14.09
C LEU A 210 4.32 17.02 -14.39
N VAL A 211 3.74 16.21 -15.28
CA VAL A 211 2.34 16.32 -15.72
C VAL A 211 1.60 15.03 -15.40
N TYR A 212 0.45 15.15 -14.75
CA TYR A 212 -0.41 13.99 -14.46
C TYR A 212 -1.49 13.83 -15.53
N PRO A 213 -1.41 12.78 -16.36
CA PRO A 213 -2.44 12.49 -17.36
C PRO A 213 -3.73 12.01 -16.68
N GLU A 214 -4.88 12.24 -17.35
CA GLU A 214 -6.22 11.98 -16.80
C GLU A 214 -6.45 10.52 -16.36
N ASN A 215 -5.77 9.57 -16.99
CA ASN A 215 -5.94 8.15 -16.69
C ASN A 215 -5.42 7.73 -15.30
N LEU A 216 -4.62 8.57 -14.63
CA LEU A 216 -4.17 8.32 -13.26
C LEU A 216 -5.31 8.42 -12.23
N GLY A 217 -6.44 9.09 -12.61
CA GLY A 217 -7.58 9.28 -11.72
C GLY A 217 -7.42 10.42 -10.71
N GLU A 218 -6.24 11.01 -10.61
CA GLU A 218 -5.92 12.10 -9.69
C GLU A 218 -5.24 13.25 -10.44
N GLY A 219 -5.58 14.48 -10.04
CA GLY A 219 -4.90 15.68 -10.51
C GLY A 219 -3.67 16.00 -9.67
N LYS A 220 -2.72 16.73 -10.27
CA LYS A 220 -1.56 17.22 -9.53
C LYS A 220 -1.96 18.38 -8.61
N LEU A 221 -1.66 18.22 -7.33
CA LEU A 221 -1.96 19.24 -6.33
C LEU A 221 -0.94 20.38 -6.39
N GLU A 222 -1.40 21.60 -6.11
CA GLU A 222 -0.51 22.73 -5.89
C GLU A 222 0.40 22.45 -4.68
N GLY A 223 1.70 22.68 -4.82
CA GLY A 223 2.66 22.41 -3.78
C GLY A 223 3.22 20.95 -3.73
N THR A 224 2.86 20.12 -4.71
CA THR A 224 3.52 18.81 -4.90
C THR A 224 5.05 18.96 -4.94
N LYS A 225 5.76 18.08 -4.22
CA LYS A 225 7.21 18.16 -4.09
C LYS A 225 7.89 17.37 -5.21
N ASP A 226 8.39 18.10 -6.21
CA ASP A 226 9.05 17.53 -7.40
C ASP A 226 10.54 17.89 -7.47
N ASN A 227 11.17 18.23 -6.35
CA ASN A 227 12.57 18.67 -6.28
C ASN A 227 13.51 17.69 -7.01
N HIS A 228 13.31 16.40 -6.87
CA HIS A 228 14.10 15.35 -7.51
C HIS A 228 13.94 15.36 -9.04
N ILE A 229 12.74 15.55 -9.57
CA ILE A 229 12.47 15.60 -11.01
C ILE A 229 13.13 16.86 -11.59
N HIS A 230 12.91 18.02 -10.98
CA HIS A 230 13.51 19.28 -11.41
C HIS A 230 15.05 19.24 -11.37
N TYR A 231 15.64 18.59 -10.37
CA TYR A 231 17.11 18.43 -10.31
C TYR A 231 17.64 17.65 -11.52
N TYR A 232 17.07 16.49 -11.83
CA TYR A 232 17.54 15.70 -12.97
C TYR A 232 17.18 16.33 -14.32
N LEU A 233 16.07 17.04 -14.42
CA LEU A 233 15.71 17.82 -15.60
C LEU A 233 16.71 18.96 -15.84
N GLY A 234 17.11 19.65 -14.77
CA GLY A 234 18.18 20.65 -14.81
C GLY A 234 19.51 20.07 -15.31
N LEU A 235 19.87 18.85 -14.84
CA LEU A 235 21.07 18.16 -15.36
C LEU A 235 20.98 17.88 -16.86
N ALA A 236 19.84 17.38 -17.33
CA ALA A 236 19.65 17.08 -18.75
C ALA A 236 19.75 18.35 -19.61
N LYS A 237 19.10 19.44 -19.20
CA LYS A 237 19.12 20.75 -19.91
C LYS A 237 20.52 21.36 -19.89
N GLU A 238 21.25 21.28 -18.77
CA GLU A 238 22.64 21.77 -18.68
C GLU A 238 23.53 21.10 -19.72
N HIS A 239 23.44 19.78 -19.85
CA HIS A 239 24.23 19.02 -20.81
C HIS A 239 23.80 19.24 -22.28
N LEU A 240 22.56 19.66 -22.51
CA LEU A 240 22.08 20.10 -23.84
C LEU A 240 22.49 21.51 -24.17
N GLY A 241 23.12 22.26 -23.26
CA GLY A 241 23.49 23.65 -23.42
C GLY A 241 22.38 24.66 -23.22
N GLU A 242 21.21 24.20 -22.70
CA GLU A 242 20.02 24.99 -22.34
C GLU A 242 20.24 25.60 -20.93
N ASN A 243 21.29 26.46 -20.79
CA ASN A 243 21.79 26.86 -19.46
C ASN A 243 20.82 27.73 -18.66
N ASP A 244 20.02 28.58 -19.32
CA ASP A 244 19.03 29.42 -18.63
C ASP A 244 17.89 28.59 -18.11
N GLU A 245 17.37 27.68 -18.91
CA GLU A 245 16.30 26.74 -18.54
C GLU A 245 16.79 25.73 -17.47
N ALA A 246 18.04 25.27 -17.55
CA ALA A 246 18.66 24.42 -16.53
C ALA A 246 18.72 25.14 -15.17
N LYS A 247 19.05 26.43 -15.18
CA LYS A 247 19.05 27.24 -13.97
C LYS A 247 17.67 27.38 -13.36
N GLU A 248 16.62 27.61 -14.17
CA GLU A 248 15.23 27.65 -13.71
C GLU A 248 14.84 26.34 -13.03
N GLU A 249 15.23 25.18 -13.59
CA GLU A 249 14.97 23.88 -13.00
C GLU A 249 15.71 23.69 -11.66
N TYR A 250 16.96 24.11 -11.55
CA TYR A 250 17.69 24.07 -10.28
C TYR A 250 17.09 25.02 -9.24
N GLU A 251 16.61 26.19 -9.65
CA GLU A 251 15.87 27.09 -8.76
C GLU A 251 14.61 26.40 -8.24
N ALA A 252 13.81 25.77 -9.11
CA ALA A 252 12.64 25.00 -8.72
C ALA A 252 12.99 23.81 -7.80
N ALA A 253 14.06 23.07 -8.09
CA ALA A 253 14.54 21.98 -7.24
C ALA A 253 15.02 22.45 -5.87
N SER A 254 15.42 23.71 -5.71
CA SER A 254 15.97 24.28 -4.47
C SER A 254 14.90 24.76 -3.46
N ILE A 255 13.63 24.83 -3.90
CA ILE A 255 12.52 25.38 -3.12
C ILE A 255 11.95 24.34 -2.13
N GLY A 256 11.49 24.81 -0.97
CA GLY A 256 10.84 24.01 0.06
C GLY A 256 11.37 24.31 1.45
N THR A 257 10.72 23.72 2.44
CA THR A 257 11.21 23.79 3.84
C THR A 257 12.49 22.96 3.96
N ASP A 258 13.31 23.28 4.94
CA ASP A 258 14.57 22.57 5.20
C ASP A 258 14.47 21.59 6.38
N GLU A 259 13.27 21.40 6.90
CA GLU A 259 12.98 20.41 7.93
C GLU A 259 12.06 19.34 7.37
N PRO A 260 12.42 18.06 7.52
CA PRO A 260 11.52 16.96 7.19
C PRO A 260 10.27 17.04 8.05
N ALA A 261 9.13 16.75 7.44
CA ALA A 261 7.86 16.63 8.16
C ALA A 261 7.50 15.15 8.39
N GLY A 262 6.52 14.90 9.25
CA GLY A 262 6.08 13.55 9.60
C GLY A 262 5.30 12.81 8.50
N MET A 263 5.19 13.39 7.31
CA MET A 263 4.47 12.81 6.17
C MET A 263 3.00 12.49 6.45
N MET A 264 2.36 13.32 7.28
CA MET A 264 0.96 13.19 7.65
C MET A 264 0.01 13.98 6.75
N TYR A 265 0.55 14.96 6.01
CA TYR A 265 -0.22 15.86 5.15
C TYR A 265 0.35 15.87 3.73
N TYR A 266 -0.52 16.11 2.74
CA TYR A 266 -0.14 16.11 1.31
C TYR A 266 1.00 17.07 0.94
N ASN A 267 1.17 18.15 1.68
CA ASN A 267 2.19 19.16 1.44
C ASN A 267 3.41 19.05 2.35
N ASP A 268 3.49 18.00 3.14
CA ASP A 268 4.63 17.74 4.00
C ASP A 268 5.89 17.57 3.15
N GLN A 269 7.02 17.96 3.72
CA GLN A 269 8.30 17.90 3.04
C GLN A 269 8.97 16.54 3.28
N PRO A 270 9.03 15.65 2.28
CA PRO A 270 9.77 14.41 2.40
C PRO A 270 11.26 14.66 2.62
N ALA A 271 11.90 13.83 3.43
CA ALA A 271 13.31 14.00 3.77
C ALA A 271 14.22 13.97 2.55
N ASP A 272 13.98 13.09 1.59
CA ASP A 272 14.74 12.95 0.35
C ASP A 272 14.68 14.20 -0.53
N MET A 273 13.57 14.95 -0.52
CA MET A 273 13.47 16.20 -1.27
C MET A 273 14.44 17.27 -0.76
N ILE A 274 14.75 17.27 0.53
CA ILE A 274 15.75 18.19 1.12
C ILE A 274 17.17 17.87 0.58
N TYR A 275 17.46 16.60 0.31
CA TYR A 275 18.70 16.21 -0.34
C TYR A 275 18.81 16.82 -1.74
N TYR A 276 17.75 16.76 -2.55
CA TYR A 276 17.72 17.36 -3.88
C TYR A 276 17.77 18.89 -3.83
N GLN A 277 17.19 19.52 -2.80
CA GLN A 277 17.41 20.96 -2.57
C GLN A 277 18.89 21.27 -2.38
N GLY A 278 19.61 20.45 -1.61
CA GLY A 278 21.05 20.59 -1.42
C GLY A 278 21.83 20.48 -2.72
N LEU A 279 21.58 19.44 -3.51
CA LEU A 279 22.21 19.24 -4.82
C LEU A 279 21.95 20.41 -5.78
N ALA A 280 20.71 20.89 -5.83
CA ALA A 280 20.35 22.04 -6.67
C ALA A 280 21.07 23.33 -6.23
N LYS A 281 21.18 23.56 -4.93
CA LYS A 281 21.93 24.70 -4.39
C LYS A 281 23.44 24.65 -4.73
N GLU A 282 24.05 23.48 -4.80
CA GLU A 282 25.42 23.34 -5.31
C GLU A 282 25.52 23.80 -6.77
N LYS A 283 24.59 23.38 -7.61
CA LYS A 283 24.52 23.80 -9.03
C LYS A 283 24.30 25.29 -9.19
N LEU A 284 23.57 25.92 -8.27
CA LEU A 284 23.37 27.39 -8.25
C LEU A 284 24.53 28.18 -7.64
N GLY A 285 25.61 27.51 -7.22
CA GLY A 285 26.77 28.19 -6.61
C GLY A 285 26.54 28.64 -5.16
N LEU A 286 25.65 27.99 -4.43
CA LEU A 286 25.26 28.27 -3.05
C LEU A 286 25.76 27.16 -2.09
N PRO A 287 27.08 26.90 -1.99
CA PRO A 287 27.59 25.72 -1.27
C PRO A 287 27.35 25.75 0.24
N VAL A 288 27.21 26.93 0.84
CA VAL A 288 26.94 27.08 2.28
C VAL A 288 25.49 26.62 2.57
N GLU A 289 24.56 27.03 1.72
CA GLU A 289 23.16 26.64 1.84
C GLU A 289 22.97 25.13 1.55
N ALA A 290 23.69 24.59 0.55
CA ALA A 290 23.68 23.16 0.26
C ALA A 290 24.12 22.34 1.47
N LYS A 291 25.25 22.71 2.10
CA LYS A 291 25.72 22.05 3.33
C LYS A 291 24.71 22.13 4.46
N SER A 292 24.02 23.27 4.60
CA SER A 292 22.96 23.40 5.61
C SER A 292 21.86 22.36 5.41
N ARG A 293 21.43 22.07 4.16
CA ARG A 293 20.45 21.02 3.86
C ARG A 293 20.94 19.64 4.26
N TYR A 294 22.17 19.30 3.94
CA TYR A 294 22.76 18.00 4.29
C TYR A 294 22.89 17.80 5.80
N TYR A 295 23.33 18.84 6.53
CA TYR A 295 23.39 18.77 7.99
C TYR A 295 22.03 18.65 8.65
N ARG A 296 20.99 19.29 8.10
CA ARG A 296 19.61 19.10 8.58
C ARG A 296 19.14 17.66 8.45
N LEU A 297 19.43 17.01 7.31
CA LEU A 297 19.10 15.59 7.10
C LEU A 297 19.86 14.68 8.05
N LEU A 298 21.16 14.93 8.26
CA LEU A 298 21.96 14.13 9.21
C LEU A 298 21.42 14.27 10.64
N ASP A 299 21.20 15.49 11.09
CA ASP A 299 20.66 15.77 12.45
C ASP A 299 19.26 15.17 12.63
N TYR A 300 18.41 15.25 11.60
CA TYR A 300 17.09 14.61 11.62
C TYR A 300 17.23 13.09 11.74
N GLY A 301 18.03 12.46 10.89
CA GLY A 301 18.26 11.01 10.92
C GLY A 301 18.84 10.52 12.25
N GLU A 302 19.81 11.26 12.82
CA GLU A 302 20.38 10.91 14.13
C GLU A 302 19.35 11.01 15.25
N ARG A 303 18.49 12.02 15.26
CA ARG A 303 17.47 12.22 16.30
C ARG A 303 16.34 11.20 16.21
N HIS A 304 15.99 10.77 14.99
CA HIS A 304 14.83 9.90 14.71
C HIS A 304 15.19 8.44 14.42
N LEU A 305 16.47 8.06 14.59
CA LEU A 305 16.96 6.71 14.28
C LEU A 305 16.22 5.58 15.02
N TYR A 306 15.69 5.89 16.20
CA TYR A 306 15.02 4.92 17.07
C TYR A 306 13.55 5.27 17.30
N ASP A 307 13.02 6.21 16.51
CA ASP A 307 11.61 6.54 16.63
C ASP A 307 10.75 5.37 16.17
N LYS A 308 9.70 5.10 16.93
CA LYS A 308 8.65 4.20 16.49
C LYS A 308 7.66 4.95 15.61
N MET A 309 7.22 4.30 14.55
CA MET A 309 6.21 4.86 13.67
C MET A 309 4.91 5.09 14.46
N ARG A 310 4.40 6.31 14.44
CA ARG A 310 3.10 6.67 15.01
C ARG A 310 2.17 7.09 13.90
N VAL A 311 1.04 6.43 13.81
CA VAL A 311 -0.04 6.86 12.91
C VAL A 311 -0.95 7.82 13.66
N GLU A 312 -1.06 9.06 13.18
CA GLU A 312 -2.08 9.97 13.67
C GLU A 312 -3.43 9.64 13.05
N TYR A 313 -4.38 9.27 13.90
CA TYR A 313 -5.73 8.87 13.47
C TYR A 313 -6.51 9.99 12.75
N PHE A 314 -6.12 11.23 12.93
CA PHE A 314 -6.72 12.41 12.31
C PHE A 314 -5.87 13.04 11.20
N ALA A 315 -4.89 12.31 10.65
CA ALA A 315 -4.20 12.73 9.45
C ALA A 315 -5.19 12.95 8.29
N VAL A 316 -4.86 13.87 7.39
CA VAL A 316 -5.75 14.27 6.29
C VAL A 316 -6.04 13.13 5.31
N SER A 317 -5.12 12.19 5.16
CA SER A 317 -5.36 10.92 4.46
C SER A 317 -5.52 9.80 5.45
N LEU A 318 -6.61 9.06 5.35
CA LEU A 318 -6.73 7.83 6.09
C LEU A 318 -5.63 6.88 5.62
N PRO A 319 -4.91 6.22 6.55
CA PRO A 319 -3.98 5.18 6.16
C PRO A 319 -4.74 4.11 5.39
N ASP A 320 -4.05 3.45 4.47
CA ASP A 320 -4.57 2.29 3.77
C ASP A 320 -5.28 1.38 4.78
N PHE A 321 -6.54 1.07 4.52
CA PHE A 321 -7.30 0.15 5.36
C PHE A 321 -6.66 -1.23 5.33
N MET A 322 -5.58 -1.38 6.09
CA MET A 322 -4.96 -2.67 6.30
C MET A 322 -5.77 -3.42 7.34
N ILE A 323 -6.16 -4.62 6.98
CA ILE A 323 -6.90 -5.51 7.90
C ILE A 323 -6.01 -6.10 8.99
N PHE A 324 -4.69 -5.99 8.81
CA PHE A 324 -3.69 -6.41 9.77
C PHE A 324 -3.17 -5.18 10.52
N ASP A 325 -3.26 -5.21 11.85
CA ASP A 325 -2.80 -4.14 12.71
C ASP A 325 -1.29 -3.89 12.45
N ASP A 326 -0.90 -2.61 12.42
CA ASP A 326 0.50 -2.24 12.48
C ASP A 326 0.96 -2.24 13.94
N ASP A 327 2.24 -2.54 14.16
CA ASP A 327 2.86 -2.28 15.45
C ASP A 327 3.00 -0.76 15.58
N LEU A 328 2.08 -0.17 16.32
CA LEU A 328 2.00 1.27 16.52
C LEU A 328 2.61 1.72 17.85
N ASP A 329 3.20 0.78 18.62
CA ASP A 329 3.83 1.03 19.92
C ASP A 329 5.33 1.34 19.82
#